data_59acf5c693f46398effa4e169ee42cf2
#
_entry.id   59acf5c693f46398effa4e169ee42cf2
#
_cell.length_a   1.000
_cell.length_b   1.000
_cell.length_c   1.000
_cell.angle_alpha   90.00
_cell.angle_beta   90.00
_cell.angle_gamma   90.00
#
_symmetry.space_group_name_H-M   'P 1'
#
loop_
_entity.id
_entity.type
_entity.pdbx_description
1 polymer ?
#
loop_
_entity_poly.entity_id
_entity_poly.type
_entity_poly.pdbx_seq_one_letter_code
_entity_poly.pdbx_strand_id
1 'polypeptide(L)'
;MGANLSQEIIDSLRVLGLEPGASASDVRVAFRRLAHVCHPDVAGQEEAQRFQKITGAYAILKGLTTEELENLVLETEEPDEEEEPRQNTFFDWYRRRADDLDEPEDLSEEAQERGRRVDLILEQYDERLSSHLEQLEHNKDESMAGEVLSRLKSSMPEVRRLALERVGAFANRGDVRQALARLLNRWEVDEGTARLVSGLPMNNATRRQLAEEVADHAMVFPNSLLSSLLGLRQPEGTPDLPLMERYLSTASPDGVALILRYWPTGQSPADATLRRLLASDDPQVLVPVLSAMKQHFPKSAPFHKKRLTELQEHPASAVRVWGRVLSSF
;
A
#
# COMPACT_ATOMS: atom_id res chain seq x y z
N MET A 1 -16.86 -13.38 15.77
CA MET A 1 -17.53 -12.29 15.03
C MET A 1 -17.86 -12.69 13.58
N GLY A 2 -17.18 -13.65 12.96
CA GLY A 2 -17.43 -14.09 11.57
C GLY A 2 -18.80 -14.76 11.33
N ALA A 3 -19.22 -15.66 12.18
CA ALA A 3 -20.45 -16.45 11.97
C ALA A 3 -21.75 -15.61 11.86
N ASN A 4 -21.82 -14.44 12.52
CA ASN A 4 -22.99 -13.57 12.47
C ASN A 4 -23.07 -12.78 11.15
N LEU A 5 -21.91 -12.43 10.56
CA LEU A 5 -21.83 -11.70 9.30
C LEU A 5 -22.21 -12.61 8.12
N SER A 6 -21.72 -13.85 8.12
CA SER A 6 -22.04 -14.84 7.08
C SER A 6 -23.55 -15.14 7.06
N GLN A 7 -24.21 -15.23 8.22
CA GLN A 7 -25.66 -15.44 8.30
C GLN A 7 -26.44 -14.24 7.76
N GLU A 8 -26.03 -13.01 8.07
CA GLU A 8 -26.66 -11.78 7.57
C GLU A 8 -26.59 -11.66 6.04
N ILE A 9 -25.46 -12.09 5.46
CA ILE A 9 -25.25 -12.12 4.01
C ILE A 9 -26.14 -13.17 3.36
N ILE A 10 -26.21 -14.38 3.92
CA ILE A 10 -27.08 -15.46 3.43
C ILE A 10 -28.55 -15.03 3.48
N ASP A 11 -28.98 -14.41 4.57
CA ASP A 11 -30.33 -13.91 4.70
C ASP A 11 -30.63 -12.79 3.69
N SER A 12 -29.65 -11.94 3.39
CA SER A 12 -29.77 -10.89 2.37
C SER A 12 -29.86 -11.47 0.95
N LEU A 13 -29.09 -12.52 0.62
CA LEU A 13 -29.23 -13.25 -0.65
C LEU A 13 -30.61 -13.88 -0.76
N ARG A 14 -31.12 -14.52 0.30
CA ARG A 14 -32.44 -15.09 0.34
C ARG A 14 -33.57 -14.04 0.13
N VAL A 15 -33.41 -12.83 0.71
CA VAL A 15 -34.36 -11.73 0.49
C VAL A 15 -34.41 -11.31 -0.97
N LEU A 16 -33.28 -11.34 -1.69
CA LEU A 16 -33.25 -11.10 -3.14
C LEU A 16 -33.61 -12.31 -4.01
N GLY A 17 -33.84 -13.48 -3.39
CA GLY A 17 -34.16 -14.72 -4.11
C GLY A 17 -32.93 -15.34 -4.79
N LEU A 18 -31.74 -15.11 -4.26
CA LEU A 18 -30.49 -15.61 -4.76
C LEU A 18 -29.92 -16.70 -3.84
N GLU A 19 -29.21 -17.64 -4.42
CA GLU A 19 -28.44 -18.66 -3.69
C GLU A 19 -27.03 -18.17 -3.35
N PRO A 20 -26.38 -18.76 -2.34
CA PRO A 20 -24.96 -18.52 -2.09
C PRO A 20 -24.12 -18.76 -3.35
N GLY A 21 -23.18 -17.86 -3.67
CA GLY A 21 -22.41 -17.92 -4.92
C GLY A 21 -22.93 -17.05 -6.06
N ALA A 22 -24.04 -16.33 -5.85
CA ALA A 22 -24.55 -15.37 -6.83
C ALA A 22 -23.53 -14.24 -7.09
N SER A 23 -23.33 -13.88 -8.36
CA SER A 23 -22.42 -12.80 -8.74
C SER A 23 -22.99 -11.42 -8.38
N ALA A 24 -22.12 -10.40 -8.30
CA ALA A 24 -22.52 -9.01 -8.10
C ALA A 24 -23.47 -8.50 -9.21
N SER A 25 -23.43 -9.11 -10.41
CA SER A 25 -24.36 -8.81 -11.50
C SER A 25 -25.74 -9.40 -11.22
N ASP A 26 -25.82 -10.63 -10.70
CA ASP A 26 -27.08 -11.29 -10.33
C ASP A 26 -27.78 -10.53 -9.21
N VAL A 27 -27.03 -10.08 -8.22
CA VAL A 27 -27.53 -9.22 -7.13
C VAL A 27 -28.20 -7.95 -7.68
N ARG A 28 -27.57 -7.29 -8.65
CA ARG A 28 -28.12 -6.07 -9.29
C ARG A 28 -29.41 -6.36 -10.08
N VAL A 29 -29.40 -7.44 -10.85
CA VAL A 29 -30.55 -7.84 -11.67
C VAL A 29 -31.74 -8.21 -10.77
N ALA A 30 -31.50 -9.04 -9.75
CA ALA A 30 -32.51 -9.44 -8.78
C ALA A 30 -33.10 -8.23 -8.03
N PHE A 31 -32.23 -7.31 -7.58
CA PHE A 31 -32.67 -6.08 -6.92
C PHE A 31 -33.60 -5.24 -7.83
N ARG A 32 -33.18 -4.95 -9.08
CA ARG A 32 -34.00 -4.16 -10.01
C ARG A 32 -35.34 -4.81 -10.27
N ARG A 33 -35.37 -6.12 -10.52
CA ARG A 33 -36.59 -6.87 -10.77
C ARG A 33 -37.57 -6.80 -9.58
N LEU A 34 -37.07 -7.03 -8.36
CA LEU A 34 -37.89 -6.96 -7.13
C LEU A 34 -38.31 -5.53 -6.82
N ALA A 35 -37.46 -4.56 -7.02
CA ALA A 35 -37.78 -3.17 -6.78
C ALA A 35 -38.88 -2.66 -7.68
N HIS A 36 -38.91 -3.05 -8.96
CA HIS A 36 -40.01 -2.73 -9.88
C HIS A 36 -41.36 -3.26 -9.38
N VAL A 37 -41.40 -4.47 -8.80
CA VAL A 37 -42.61 -5.09 -8.30
C VAL A 37 -43.09 -4.46 -6.99
N CYS A 38 -42.17 -4.11 -6.10
CA CYS A 38 -42.49 -3.65 -4.73
C CYS A 38 -42.38 -2.14 -4.54
N HIS A 39 -42.05 -1.35 -5.59
CA HIS A 39 -41.89 0.10 -5.43
C HIS A 39 -43.23 0.74 -5.04
N PRO A 40 -43.27 1.64 -4.03
CA PRO A 40 -44.51 2.26 -3.56
C PRO A 40 -45.33 2.97 -4.64
N ASP A 41 -44.69 3.50 -5.69
CA ASP A 41 -45.33 4.16 -6.82
C ASP A 41 -46.06 3.17 -7.77
N VAL A 42 -45.69 1.87 -7.73
CA VAL A 42 -46.29 0.82 -8.56
C VAL A 42 -47.24 -0.05 -7.76
N ALA A 43 -46.78 -0.49 -6.59
CA ALA A 43 -47.49 -1.49 -5.77
C ALA A 43 -48.33 -0.90 -4.60
N GLY A 44 -48.20 0.43 -4.37
CA GLY A 44 -48.87 1.10 -3.27
C GLY A 44 -48.09 1.06 -1.95
N GLN A 45 -48.57 1.82 -0.96
CA GLN A 45 -47.91 1.95 0.34
C GLN A 45 -47.86 0.65 1.18
N GLU A 46 -48.71 -0.30 0.90
CA GLU A 46 -48.73 -1.59 1.59
C GLU A 46 -47.43 -2.39 1.35
N GLU A 47 -46.78 -2.18 0.21
CA GLU A 47 -45.52 -2.84 -0.14
C GLU A 47 -44.26 -2.09 0.33
N ALA A 48 -44.42 -0.91 0.94
CA ALA A 48 -43.27 -0.08 1.38
C ALA A 48 -42.33 -0.83 2.35
N GLN A 49 -42.86 -1.66 3.24
CA GLN A 49 -42.03 -2.46 4.15
C GLN A 49 -41.24 -3.55 3.43
N ARG A 50 -41.79 -4.13 2.36
CA ARG A 50 -41.08 -5.11 1.53
C ARG A 50 -39.98 -4.44 0.71
N PHE A 51 -40.29 -3.30 0.12
CA PHE A 51 -39.30 -2.49 -0.58
C PHE A 51 -38.14 -2.09 0.32
N GLN A 52 -38.39 -1.72 1.57
CA GLN A 52 -37.36 -1.40 2.56
C GLN A 52 -36.46 -2.61 2.88
N LYS A 53 -37.04 -3.83 2.97
CA LYS A 53 -36.26 -5.06 3.18
C LYS A 53 -35.36 -5.35 1.97
N ILE A 54 -35.88 -5.20 0.76
CA ILE A 54 -35.15 -5.43 -0.49
C ILE A 54 -33.98 -4.43 -0.63
N THR A 55 -34.21 -3.14 -0.35
CA THR A 55 -33.19 -2.11 -0.40
C THR A 55 -32.10 -2.31 0.68
N GLY A 56 -32.48 -2.75 1.88
CA GLY A 56 -31.57 -3.11 2.95
C GLY A 56 -30.65 -4.29 2.58
N ALA A 57 -31.25 -5.38 2.06
CA ALA A 57 -30.49 -6.53 1.59
C ALA A 57 -29.53 -6.18 0.46
N TYR A 58 -29.98 -5.39 -0.51
CA TYR A 58 -29.12 -4.90 -1.60
C TYR A 58 -27.96 -4.05 -1.10
N ALA A 59 -28.16 -3.18 -0.12
CA ALA A 59 -27.12 -2.34 0.45
C ALA A 59 -26.01 -3.19 1.10
N ILE A 60 -26.38 -4.26 1.82
CA ILE A 60 -25.42 -5.19 2.43
C ILE A 60 -24.60 -5.91 1.34
N LEU A 61 -25.27 -6.50 0.36
CA LEU A 61 -24.63 -7.30 -0.69
C LEU A 61 -23.77 -6.46 -1.64
N LYS A 62 -24.16 -5.23 -1.92
CA LYS A 62 -23.39 -4.31 -2.78
C LYS A 62 -22.08 -3.88 -2.14
N GLY A 63 -21.98 -3.87 -0.81
CA GLY A 63 -20.74 -3.57 -0.07
C GLY A 63 -19.71 -4.70 -0.08
N LEU A 64 -20.04 -5.88 -0.65
CA LEU A 64 -19.17 -7.04 -0.69
C LEU A 64 -18.43 -7.15 -2.02
N THR A 65 -17.20 -7.65 -1.97
CA THR A 65 -16.43 -8.01 -3.17
C THR A 65 -16.93 -9.32 -3.77
N THR A 66 -16.64 -9.55 -5.05
CA THR A 66 -17.00 -10.81 -5.73
C THR A 66 -16.35 -12.01 -5.04
N GLU A 67 -15.12 -11.88 -4.55
CA GLU A 67 -14.43 -12.92 -3.81
C GLU A 67 -15.09 -13.25 -2.46
N GLU A 68 -15.63 -12.26 -1.77
CA GLU A 68 -16.35 -12.46 -0.51
C GLU A 68 -17.70 -13.18 -0.74
N LEU A 69 -18.39 -12.89 -1.85
CA LEU A 69 -19.61 -13.57 -2.23
C LEU A 69 -19.38 -15.03 -2.67
N GLU A 70 -18.28 -15.31 -3.37
CA GLU A 70 -17.88 -16.66 -3.81
C GLU A 70 -17.39 -17.52 -2.64
N ASN A 71 -16.64 -16.95 -1.69
CA ASN A 71 -16.12 -17.68 -0.53
C ASN A 71 -17.21 -18.17 0.43
N LEU A 72 -18.41 -17.58 0.41
CA LEU A 72 -19.55 -18.07 1.19
C LEU A 72 -20.01 -19.48 0.80
N VAL A 73 -19.74 -19.92 -0.42
CA VAL A 73 -20.04 -21.28 -0.88
C VAL A 73 -19.20 -22.33 -0.15
N LEU A 74 -17.96 -21.98 0.21
CA LEU A 74 -17.02 -22.92 0.83
C LEU A 74 -17.29 -23.15 2.34
N GLU A 75 -18.00 -22.22 3.00
CA GLU A 75 -18.33 -22.35 4.44
C GLU A 75 -19.68 -23.04 4.70
N THR A 76 -20.50 -23.29 3.66
CA THR A 76 -21.85 -23.85 3.80
C THR A 76 -21.98 -25.33 3.40
N GLU A 77 -20.87 -26.07 3.17
CA GLU A 77 -20.89 -27.49 2.79
C GLU A 77 -20.95 -28.47 4.00
N GLU A 78 -21.68 -28.15 5.07
CA GLU A 78 -22.18 -29.20 5.96
C GLU A 78 -23.72 -29.10 6.01
N PRO A 79 -24.43 -30.05 5.43
CA PRO A 79 -25.88 -30.09 5.60
C PRO A 79 -26.19 -30.63 7.00
N ASP A 80 -26.57 -29.76 7.92
CA ASP A 80 -27.33 -30.20 9.10
C ASP A 80 -28.64 -30.74 8.62
N GLU A 81 -28.80 -32.06 8.82
CA GLU A 81 -30.07 -32.79 8.58
C GLU A 81 -31.17 -32.19 9.46
N GLU A 82 -32.34 -31.96 8.83
CA GLU A 82 -33.62 -31.65 9.45
C GLU A 82 -33.90 -30.20 9.89
N GLU A 83 -33.77 -29.20 9.01
CA GLU A 83 -34.68 -28.07 9.07
C GLU A 83 -35.84 -28.28 8.08
N GLU A 84 -37.05 -28.51 8.62
CA GLU A 84 -38.30 -28.42 7.82
C GLU A 84 -38.25 -27.09 7.02
N PRO A 85 -38.69 -27.10 5.74
CA PRO A 85 -38.68 -25.90 4.92
C PRO A 85 -39.56 -24.84 5.61
N ARG A 86 -38.97 -23.91 6.31
CA ARG A 86 -39.64 -22.71 6.79
C ARG A 86 -40.28 -22.08 5.56
N GLN A 87 -41.60 -22.16 5.44
CA GLN A 87 -42.36 -21.56 4.35
C GLN A 87 -41.96 -20.08 4.26
N ASN A 88 -41.08 -19.76 3.33
CA ASN A 88 -40.68 -18.39 3.06
C ASN A 88 -41.83 -17.74 2.27
N THR A 89 -42.85 -17.29 2.98
CA THR A 89 -44.08 -16.69 2.43
C THR A 89 -43.80 -15.52 1.47
N PHE A 90 -42.59 -14.90 1.60
CA PHE A 90 -42.12 -13.86 0.68
C PHE A 90 -41.71 -14.46 -0.67
N PHE A 91 -41.03 -15.60 -0.67
CA PHE A 91 -40.55 -16.27 -1.88
C PHE A 91 -41.69 -16.88 -2.69
N ASP A 92 -42.64 -17.47 -1.99
CA ASP A 92 -43.84 -18.03 -2.62
C ASP A 92 -44.78 -16.96 -3.20
N TRP A 93 -44.85 -15.80 -2.53
CA TRP A 93 -45.56 -14.64 -3.05
C TRP A 93 -44.86 -14.07 -4.30
N TYR A 94 -43.53 -13.96 -4.27
CA TYR A 94 -42.72 -13.47 -5.38
C TYR A 94 -42.82 -14.39 -6.60
N ARG A 95 -42.67 -15.69 -6.42
CA ARG A 95 -42.77 -16.68 -7.52
C ARG A 95 -44.12 -16.58 -8.23
N ARG A 96 -45.22 -16.52 -7.46
CA ARG A 96 -46.57 -16.34 -8.01
C ARG A 96 -46.72 -15.03 -8.81
N ARG A 97 -46.10 -13.95 -8.38
CA ARG A 97 -46.20 -12.64 -9.05
C ARG A 97 -45.21 -12.47 -10.19
N ALA A 98 -44.08 -13.17 -10.15
CA ALA A 98 -43.09 -13.18 -11.24
C ALA A 98 -43.61 -13.98 -12.45
N ASP A 99 -44.35 -15.07 -12.20
CA ASP A 99 -44.98 -15.84 -13.26
C ASP A 99 -46.08 -15.02 -13.99
N ASP A 100 -46.73 -14.08 -13.29
CA ASP A 100 -47.72 -13.14 -13.88
C ASP A 100 -47.05 -12.00 -14.70
N LEU A 101 -45.71 -11.83 -14.62
CA LEU A 101 -44.94 -10.75 -15.28
C LEU A 101 -44.22 -11.20 -16.55
N ASP A 102 -44.18 -12.49 -16.88
CA ASP A 102 -43.45 -13.04 -18.04
C ASP A 102 -44.15 -12.85 -19.39
N GLU A 103 -45.35 -12.25 -19.43
CA GLU A 103 -45.97 -11.80 -20.69
C GLU A 103 -46.19 -10.29 -20.68
N PRO A 104 -45.47 -9.53 -21.51
CA PRO A 104 -45.75 -8.11 -21.70
C PRO A 104 -46.97 -7.96 -22.63
N GLU A 105 -48.16 -8.23 -22.13
CA GLU A 105 -49.38 -7.76 -22.78
C GLU A 105 -49.46 -6.24 -22.61
N ASP A 106 -49.40 -5.54 -23.76
CA ASP A 106 -49.83 -4.17 -24.06
C ASP A 106 -49.98 -3.25 -22.83
N LEU A 107 -48.85 -2.94 -22.17
CA LEU A 107 -48.84 -2.00 -21.04
C LEU A 107 -49.34 -0.65 -21.56
N SER A 108 -50.38 -0.11 -20.94
CA SER A 108 -50.87 1.25 -21.23
C SER A 108 -49.73 2.26 -21.13
N GLU A 109 -49.76 3.35 -21.90
CA GLU A 109 -48.75 4.39 -21.87
C GLU A 109 -48.43 4.86 -20.45
N GLU A 110 -49.45 4.91 -19.57
CA GLU A 110 -49.28 5.26 -18.16
C GLU A 110 -48.47 4.23 -17.36
N ALA A 111 -48.59 2.93 -17.68
CA ALA A 111 -47.81 1.87 -17.02
C ALA A 111 -46.37 1.89 -17.47
N GLN A 112 -46.11 2.18 -18.75
CA GLN A 112 -44.76 2.36 -19.29
C GLN A 112 -44.07 3.61 -18.68
N GLU A 113 -44.78 4.72 -18.49
CA GLU A 113 -44.25 5.94 -17.89
C GLU A 113 -43.93 5.74 -16.40
N ARG A 114 -44.78 4.99 -15.67
CA ARG A 114 -44.51 4.58 -14.28
C ARG A 114 -43.26 3.72 -14.19
N GLY A 115 -43.09 2.75 -15.08
CA GLY A 115 -41.89 1.91 -15.15
C GLY A 115 -40.62 2.73 -15.35
N ARG A 116 -40.59 3.67 -16.32
CA ARG A 116 -39.46 4.57 -16.56
C ARG A 116 -39.16 5.44 -15.35
N ARG A 117 -40.16 5.91 -14.61
CA ARG A 117 -39.96 6.69 -13.39
C ARG A 117 -39.31 5.87 -12.27
N VAL A 118 -39.74 4.61 -12.12
CA VAL A 118 -39.11 3.68 -11.16
C VAL A 118 -37.67 3.40 -11.53
N ASP A 119 -37.37 3.14 -12.82
CA ASP A 119 -35.97 2.97 -13.30
C ASP A 119 -35.08 4.14 -12.93
N LEU A 120 -35.54 5.36 -13.17
CA LEU A 120 -34.79 6.58 -12.84
C LEU A 120 -34.53 6.69 -11.32
N ILE A 121 -35.55 6.36 -10.50
CA ILE A 121 -35.38 6.39 -9.03
C ILE A 121 -34.36 5.34 -8.57
N LEU A 122 -34.43 4.13 -9.14
CA LEU A 122 -33.49 3.05 -8.82
C LEU A 122 -32.07 3.37 -9.24
N GLU A 123 -31.88 4.01 -10.39
CA GLU A 123 -30.57 4.46 -10.84
C GLU A 123 -29.99 5.53 -9.90
N GLN A 124 -30.78 6.52 -9.50
CA GLN A 124 -30.38 7.53 -8.52
C GLN A 124 -30.06 6.92 -7.14
N TYR A 125 -30.81 5.90 -6.73
CA TYR A 125 -30.56 5.19 -5.49
C TYR A 125 -29.23 4.44 -5.55
N ASP A 126 -28.97 3.76 -6.66
CA ASP A 126 -27.73 3.00 -6.89
C ASP A 126 -26.49 3.90 -6.89
N GLU A 127 -26.57 5.08 -7.53
CA GLU A 127 -25.52 6.09 -7.52
C GLU A 127 -25.24 6.64 -6.11
N ARG A 128 -26.32 6.98 -5.37
CA ARG A 128 -26.19 7.47 -3.98
C ARG A 128 -25.58 6.42 -3.06
N LEU A 129 -26.00 5.16 -3.20
CA LEU A 129 -25.46 4.07 -2.40
C LEU A 129 -23.98 3.83 -2.72
N SER A 130 -23.59 3.85 -4.00
CA SER A 130 -22.19 3.73 -4.40
C SER A 130 -21.32 4.83 -3.80
N SER A 131 -21.77 6.08 -3.94
CA SER A 131 -21.05 7.23 -3.36
C SER A 131 -20.94 7.14 -1.82
N HIS A 132 -21.98 6.64 -1.14
CA HIS A 132 -21.94 6.46 0.31
C HIS A 132 -20.95 5.35 0.73
N LEU A 133 -20.92 4.23 0.02
CA LEU A 133 -19.99 3.13 0.29
C LEU A 133 -18.54 3.59 0.08
N GLU A 134 -18.25 4.30 -1.01
CA GLU A 134 -16.93 4.90 -1.26
C GLU A 134 -16.50 5.86 -0.14
N GLN A 135 -17.43 6.68 0.38
CA GLN A 135 -17.15 7.56 1.51
C GLN A 135 -16.85 6.78 2.81
N LEU A 136 -17.57 5.68 3.07
CA LEU A 136 -17.31 4.84 4.24
C LEU A 136 -15.94 4.16 4.17
N GLU A 137 -15.54 3.64 3.01
CA GLU A 137 -14.22 3.07 2.78
C GLU A 137 -13.13 4.14 2.96
N HIS A 138 -13.31 5.31 2.35
CA HIS A 138 -12.36 6.43 2.50
C HIS A 138 -12.21 6.86 3.96
N ASN A 139 -13.30 6.99 4.71
CA ASN A 139 -13.27 7.35 6.12
C ASN A 139 -12.59 6.28 6.98
N LYS A 140 -12.75 5.00 6.64
CA LYS A 140 -12.08 3.88 7.32
C LYS A 140 -10.57 3.95 7.10
N ASP A 141 -10.12 4.17 5.87
CA ASP A 141 -8.71 4.32 5.53
C ASP A 141 -8.08 5.56 6.17
N GLU A 142 -8.78 6.68 6.18
CA GLU A 142 -8.34 7.91 6.88
C GLU A 142 -8.18 7.68 8.39
N SER A 143 -9.11 6.98 9.03
CA SER A 143 -9.04 6.62 10.46
C SER A 143 -7.87 5.70 10.74
N MET A 144 -7.64 4.67 9.91
CA MET A 144 -6.51 3.75 10.03
C MET A 144 -5.17 4.46 9.82
N ALA A 145 -5.06 5.33 8.82
CA ALA A 145 -3.86 6.12 8.60
C ALA A 145 -3.57 7.06 9.78
N GLY A 146 -4.59 7.70 10.36
CA GLY A 146 -4.48 8.53 11.54
C GLY A 146 -3.96 7.77 12.76
N GLU A 147 -4.44 6.55 12.98
CA GLU A 147 -3.98 5.67 14.05
C GLU A 147 -2.50 5.28 13.88
N VAL A 148 -2.12 4.86 12.67
CA VAL A 148 -0.73 4.52 12.33
C VAL A 148 0.19 5.72 12.56
N LEU A 149 -0.19 6.91 12.08
CA LEU A 149 0.57 8.15 12.28
C LEU A 149 0.76 8.51 13.75
N SER A 150 -0.27 8.32 14.58
CA SER A 150 -0.20 8.54 16.01
C SER A 150 0.79 7.59 16.67
N ARG A 151 0.74 6.30 16.32
CA ARG A 151 1.62 5.25 16.87
C ARG A 151 3.08 5.40 16.42
N LEU A 152 3.36 5.89 15.21
CA LEU A 152 4.72 6.20 14.75
C LEU A 152 5.41 7.29 15.59
N LYS A 153 4.63 8.15 16.25
CA LYS A 153 5.15 9.20 17.14
C LYS A 153 5.40 8.73 18.58
N SER A 154 5.02 7.51 18.92
CA SER A 154 5.15 6.96 20.28
C SER A 154 6.61 6.95 20.75
N SER A 155 6.82 7.17 22.06
CA SER A 155 8.12 6.98 22.70
C SER A 155 8.53 5.51 22.81
N MET A 156 7.56 4.58 22.77
CA MET A 156 7.77 3.13 22.92
C MET A 156 8.19 2.49 21.60
N PRO A 157 9.37 1.83 21.52
CA PRO A 157 9.87 1.22 20.28
C PRO A 157 8.95 0.12 19.73
N GLU A 158 8.33 -0.68 20.62
CA GLU A 158 7.41 -1.75 20.25
C GLU A 158 6.17 -1.22 19.53
N VAL A 159 5.61 -0.10 20.02
CA VAL A 159 4.45 0.56 19.39
C VAL A 159 4.81 1.10 18.03
N ARG A 160 6.01 1.67 17.88
CA ARG A 160 6.49 2.14 16.57
C ARG A 160 6.68 0.99 15.57
N ARG A 161 7.22 -0.18 16.02
CA ARG A 161 7.37 -1.36 15.17
C ARG A 161 6.03 -1.89 14.68
N LEU A 162 5.05 -2.05 15.57
CA LEU A 162 3.69 -2.46 15.20
C LEU A 162 3.05 -1.48 14.20
N ALA A 163 3.33 -0.19 14.34
CA ALA A 163 2.87 0.79 13.38
C ALA A 163 3.56 0.62 12.01
N LEU A 164 4.88 0.37 11.97
CA LEU A 164 5.64 0.15 10.74
C LEU A 164 5.16 -1.07 9.95
N GLU A 165 4.74 -2.14 10.63
CA GLU A 165 4.17 -3.33 10.00
C GLU A 165 2.86 -3.03 9.26
N ARG A 166 2.12 -2.00 9.69
CA ARG A 166 0.82 -1.58 9.11
C ARG A 166 0.91 -0.42 8.14
N VAL A 167 2.08 0.24 8.05
CA VAL A 167 2.30 1.41 7.17
C VAL A 167 2.16 1.07 5.69
N GLY A 168 2.35 -0.20 5.28
CA GLY A 168 2.50 -0.60 3.89
C GLY A 168 1.47 0.01 2.93
N ALA A 169 0.18 -0.06 3.28
CA ALA A 169 -0.90 0.52 2.46
C ALA A 169 -0.80 2.05 2.28
N PHE A 170 -0.14 2.74 3.20
CA PHE A 170 -0.06 4.21 3.26
C PHE A 170 1.35 4.75 2.98
N ALA A 171 2.31 3.89 2.62
CA ALA A 171 3.74 4.23 2.52
C ALA A 171 4.05 5.42 1.60
N ASN A 172 3.21 5.68 0.61
CA ASN A 172 3.39 6.76 -0.36
C ASN A 172 2.67 8.07 -0.01
N ARG A 173 1.95 8.14 1.12
CA ARG A 173 1.32 9.37 1.59
C ARG A 173 2.38 10.35 2.14
N GLY A 174 2.20 11.63 1.86
CA GLY A 174 3.14 12.67 2.29
C GLY A 174 3.25 12.84 3.81
N ASP A 175 2.13 12.69 4.54
CA ASP A 175 2.09 12.73 6.00
C ASP A 175 2.80 11.54 6.65
N VAL A 176 2.64 10.34 6.07
CA VAL A 176 3.36 9.11 6.49
C VAL A 176 4.85 9.24 6.23
N ARG A 177 5.25 9.74 5.05
CA ARG A 177 6.67 10.01 4.74
C ARG A 177 7.30 10.95 5.75
N GLN A 178 6.62 12.07 6.08
CA GLN A 178 7.11 13.00 7.11
C GLN A 178 7.21 12.36 8.50
N ALA A 179 6.26 11.48 8.85
CA ALA A 179 6.33 10.74 10.12
C ALA A 179 7.50 9.77 10.16
N LEU A 180 7.77 9.07 9.04
CA LEU A 180 8.96 8.22 8.88
C LEU A 180 10.26 9.02 8.97
N ALA A 181 10.35 10.17 8.30
CA ALA A 181 11.51 11.04 8.39
C ALA A 181 11.77 11.50 9.84
N ARG A 182 10.72 11.89 10.57
CA ARG A 182 10.83 12.25 11.98
C ARG A 182 11.27 11.07 12.86
N LEU A 183 10.76 9.87 12.58
CA LEU A 183 11.15 8.65 13.28
C LEU A 183 12.64 8.38 13.09
N LEU A 184 13.13 8.41 11.86
CA LEU A 184 14.53 8.14 11.52
C LEU A 184 15.49 9.22 12.02
N ASN A 185 15.05 10.47 12.12
CA ASN A 185 15.86 11.58 12.60
C ASN A 185 15.87 11.71 14.13
N ARG A 186 14.88 11.17 14.82
CA ARG A 186 14.71 11.37 16.28
C ARG A 186 15.18 10.19 17.12
N TRP A 187 15.04 8.98 16.60
CA TRP A 187 15.26 7.76 17.37
C TRP A 187 16.44 6.97 16.82
N GLU A 188 17.09 6.22 17.68
CA GLU A 188 18.06 5.23 17.26
C GLU A 188 17.39 4.18 16.35
N VAL A 189 18.01 3.95 15.19
CA VAL A 189 17.49 3.03 14.18
C VAL A 189 18.19 1.69 14.32
N ASP A 190 17.55 0.76 15.02
CA ASP A 190 18.02 -0.61 15.10
C ASP A 190 17.79 -1.37 13.77
N GLU A 191 18.45 -2.53 13.63
CA GLU A 191 18.34 -3.36 12.43
C GLU A 191 16.90 -3.84 12.16
N GLY A 192 16.09 -4.05 13.20
CA GLY A 192 14.67 -4.42 13.08
C GLY A 192 13.85 -3.30 12.44
N THR A 193 13.98 -2.08 12.96
CA THR A 193 13.34 -0.88 12.39
C THR A 193 13.84 -0.62 10.97
N ALA A 194 15.14 -0.74 10.72
CA ALA A 194 15.73 -0.56 9.41
C ALA A 194 15.14 -1.53 8.37
N ARG A 195 14.97 -2.81 8.73
CA ARG A 195 14.36 -3.82 7.85
C ARG A 195 12.90 -3.51 7.54
N LEU A 196 12.11 -3.12 8.54
CA LEU A 196 10.71 -2.75 8.34
C LEU A 196 10.59 -1.56 7.38
N VAL A 197 11.34 -0.48 7.60
CA VAL A 197 11.34 0.69 6.72
C VAL A 197 11.82 0.33 5.31
N SER A 198 12.87 -0.50 5.20
CA SER A 198 13.41 -0.96 3.91
C SER A 198 12.43 -1.82 3.12
N GLY A 199 11.56 -2.56 3.80
CA GLY A 199 10.52 -3.41 3.20
C GLY A 199 9.26 -2.67 2.78
N LEU A 200 9.11 -1.38 3.10
CA LEU A 200 7.92 -0.63 2.73
C LEU A 200 7.78 -0.47 1.21
N PRO A 201 6.56 -0.63 0.65
CA PRO A 201 6.30 -0.52 -0.79
C PRO A 201 6.24 0.96 -1.23
N MET A 202 7.34 1.69 -1.00
CA MET A 202 7.48 3.07 -1.43
C MET A 202 7.84 3.16 -2.91
N ASN A 203 7.19 4.08 -3.64
CA ASN A 203 7.63 4.42 -4.98
C ASN A 203 8.96 5.19 -4.96
N ASN A 204 9.63 5.29 -6.12
CA ASN A 204 10.95 5.91 -6.21
C ASN A 204 10.96 7.38 -5.79
N ALA A 205 9.89 8.14 -6.07
CA ALA A 205 9.77 9.55 -5.68
C ALA A 205 9.67 9.72 -4.16
N THR A 206 8.81 8.95 -3.50
CA THR A 206 8.65 8.96 -2.04
C THR A 206 9.93 8.53 -1.34
N ARG A 207 10.59 7.47 -1.83
CA ARG A 207 11.85 6.95 -1.29
C ARG A 207 12.96 8.00 -1.39
N ARG A 208 13.09 8.64 -2.55
CA ARG A 208 14.06 9.72 -2.77
C ARG A 208 13.84 10.88 -1.82
N GLN A 209 12.59 11.37 -1.70
CA GLN A 209 12.26 12.46 -0.79
C GLN A 209 12.56 12.09 0.67
N LEU A 210 12.22 10.86 1.10
CA LEU A 210 12.57 10.39 2.44
C LEU A 210 14.08 10.37 2.64
N ALA A 211 14.84 9.85 1.67
CA ALA A 211 16.30 9.81 1.72
C ALA A 211 16.91 11.22 1.80
N GLU A 212 16.39 12.20 1.05
CA GLU A 212 16.83 13.59 1.13
C GLU A 212 16.57 14.21 2.53
N GLU A 213 15.42 13.90 3.15
CA GLU A 213 15.03 14.43 4.46
C GLU A 213 15.84 13.87 5.64
N VAL A 214 16.39 12.65 5.49
CA VAL A 214 17.10 11.97 6.57
C VAL A 214 18.63 11.87 6.36
N ALA A 215 19.14 12.45 5.27
CA ALA A 215 20.54 12.31 4.89
C ALA A 215 21.53 12.80 5.97
N ASP A 216 21.17 13.80 6.76
CA ASP A 216 22.05 14.38 7.79
C ASP A 216 22.23 13.44 9.01
N HIS A 217 21.40 12.39 9.14
CA HIS A 217 21.47 11.38 10.19
C HIS A 217 22.05 10.04 9.72
N ALA A 218 22.58 9.97 8.51
CA ALA A 218 23.07 8.73 7.89
C ALA A 218 24.20 8.02 8.67
N MET A 219 24.90 8.72 9.57
CA MET A 219 25.95 8.15 10.43
C MET A 219 25.47 6.96 11.27
N VAL A 220 24.23 7.00 11.71
CA VAL A 220 23.64 5.97 12.59
C VAL A 220 22.78 4.94 11.86
N PHE A 221 22.69 5.02 10.53
CA PHE A 221 21.84 4.11 9.76
C PHE A 221 22.53 2.78 9.47
N PRO A 222 21.85 1.65 9.72
CA PRO A 222 22.31 0.35 9.24
C PRO A 222 22.42 0.30 7.71
N ASN A 223 23.34 -0.51 7.21
CA ASN A 223 23.60 -0.67 5.77
C ASN A 223 22.36 -1.17 4.98
N SER A 224 21.47 -1.93 5.62
CA SER A 224 20.20 -2.35 5.04
C SER A 224 19.31 -1.16 4.68
N LEU A 225 19.19 -0.20 5.59
CA LEU A 225 18.42 1.03 5.39
C LEU A 225 19.07 1.93 4.34
N LEU A 226 20.39 2.17 4.43
CA LEU A 226 21.11 2.96 3.44
C LEU A 226 20.95 2.41 2.03
N SER A 227 21.10 1.09 1.87
CA SER A 227 20.94 0.41 0.58
C SER A 227 19.54 0.62 -0.01
N SER A 228 18.50 0.57 0.84
CA SER A 228 17.12 0.78 0.44
C SER A 228 16.83 2.23 0.07
N LEU A 229 17.22 3.19 0.92
CA LEU A 229 16.97 4.61 0.70
C LEU A 229 17.64 5.11 -0.60
N LEU A 230 18.88 4.69 -0.85
CA LEU A 230 19.65 5.06 -2.04
C LEU A 230 19.33 4.20 -3.27
N GLY A 231 18.50 3.17 -3.14
CA GLY A 231 18.11 2.28 -4.25
C GLY A 231 19.29 1.48 -4.83
N LEU A 232 20.35 1.21 -4.05
CA LEU A 232 21.62 0.66 -4.54
C LEU A 232 21.52 -0.73 -5.17
N ARG A 233 20.44 -1.47 -4.90
CA ARG A 233 20.22 -2.84 -5.40
C ARG A 233 19.16 -2.93 -6.48
N GLN A 234 18.63 -1.82 -6.95
CA GLN A 234 17.59 -1.84 -7.98
C GLN A 234 18.22 -1.99 -9.38
N PRO A 235 17.85 -3.02 -10.15
CA PRO A 235 18.47 -3.30 -11.46
C PRO A 235 18.17 -2.25 -12.54
N GLU A 236 17.12 -1.46 -12.36
CA GLU A 236 16.64 -0.50 -13.38
C GLU A 236 16.87 0.98 -13.02
N GLY A 237 17.45 1.24 -11.85
CA GLY A 237 17.64 2.63 -11.38
C GLY A 237 18.98 3.21 -11.77
N THR A 238 19.00 4.38 -12.41
CA THR A 238 20.20 5.20 -12.46
C THR A 238 20.49 5.72 -11.05
N PRO A 239 21.72 5.53 -10.51
CA PRO A 239 22.08 6.02 -9.19
C PRO A 239 21.90 7.55 -9.10
N ASP A 240 21.25 8.01 -8.04
CA ASP A 240 21.13 9.45 -7.75
C ASP A 240 22.47 9.95 -7.15
N LEU A 241 23.37 10.37 -8.02
CA LEU A 241 24.70 10.78 -7.63
C LEU A 241 24.72 11.95 -6.62
N PRO A 242 23.96 13.02 -6.79
CA PRO A 242 23.87 14.08 -5.79
C PRO A 242 23.47 13.59 -4.41
N LEU A 243 22.52 12.68 -4.35
CA LEU A 243 22.08 12.08 -3.09
C LEU A 243 23.14 11.16 -2.51
N MET A 244 23.72 10.27 -3.31
CA MET A 244 24.84 9.40 -2.88
C MET A 244 26.00 10.22 -2.35
N GLU A 245 26.34 11.34 -2.98
CA GLU A 245 27.42 12.23 -2.56
C GLU A 245 27.12 12.90 -1.22
N ARG A 246 25.88 13.33 -0.98
CA ARG A 246 25.46 13.84 0.31
C ARG A 246 25.64 12.78 1.40
N TYR A 247 25.25 11.54 1.13
CA TYR A 247 25.44 10.42 2.07
C TYR A 247 26.93 10.06 2.30
N LEU A 248 27.80 10.17 1.30
CA LEU A 248 29.23 10.03 1.51
C LEU A 248 29.78 11.03 2.54
N SER A 249 29.07 12.15 2.73
CA SER A 249 29.46 13.19 3.68
C SER A 249 29.04 12.92 5.12
N THR A 250 28.01 12.10 5.31
CA THR A 250 27.32 11.94 6.59
C THR A 250 27.25 10.48 7.07
N ALA A 251 27.50 9.49 6.20
CA ALA A 251 27.43 8.08 6.55
C ALA A 251 28.60 7.61 7.44
N SER A 252 28.37 6.50 8.15
CA SER A 252 29.41 5.76 8.87
C SER A 252 30.49 5.21 7.92
N PRO A 253 31.67 4.80 8.41
CA PRO A 253 32.69 4.17 7.58
C PRO A 253 32.17 2.99 6.74
N ASP A 254 31.35 2.13 7.33
CA ASP A 254 30.70 1.02 6.63
C ASP A 254 29.70 1.50 5.57
N GLY A 255 28.96 2.57 5.86
CA GLY A 255 28.05 3.22 4.91
C GLY A 255 28.83 3.83 3.73
N VAL A 256 29.95 4.49 3.98
CA VAL A 256 30.86 4.99 2.93
C VAL A 256 31.34 3.85 2.04
N ALA A 257 31.79 2.74 2.64
CA ALA A 257 32.23 1.55 1.90
C ALA A 257 31.10 0.97 1.03
N LEU A 258 29.87 0.90 1.57
CA LEU A 258 28.71 0.45 0.85
C LEU A 258 28.40 1.35 -0.36
N ILE A 259 28.34 2.66 -0.17
CA ILE A 259 28.02 3.62 -1.22
C ILE A 259 29.05 3.56 -2.34
N LEU A 260 30.34 3.54 -2.00
CA LEU A 260 31.43 3.50 -2.96
C LEU A 260 31.48 2.20 -3.76
N ARG A 261 31.02 1.07 -3.20
CA ARG A 261 30.90 -0.21 -3.92
C ARG A 261 29.91 -0.12 -5.09
N TYR A 262 28.86 0.68 -4.95
CA TYR A 262 27.83 0.89 -5.98
C TYR A 262 28.03 2.17 -6.78
N TRP A 263 29.18 2.84 -6.61
CA TRP A 263 29.48 4.07 -7.34
C TRP A 263 29.63 3.79 -8.85
N PRO A 264 29.03 4.60 -9.72
CA PRO A 264 29.13 4.38 -11.16
C PRO A 264 30.55 4.50 -11.69
N THR A 265 30.95 3.57 -12.56
CA THR A 265 32.26 3.59 -13.19
C THR A 265 32.40 4.77 -14.17
N GLY A 266 33.52 5.45 -14.12
CA GLY A 266 33.81 6.60 -14.98
C GLY A 266 33.34 7.95 -14.43
N GLN A 267 32.60 7.96 -13.33
CA GLN A 267 32.17 9.18 -12.63
C GLN A 267 32.92 9.27 -11.29
N SER A 268 33.45 10.44 -10.98
CA SER A 268 34.13 10.70 -9.71
C SER A 268 33.23 11.47 -8.77
N PRO A 269 33.25 11.19 -7.43
CA PRO A 269 32.70 12.13 -6.46
C PRO A 269 33.35 13.53 -6.63
N ALA A 270 32.68 14.57 -6.11
CA ALA A 270 33.24 15.91 -6.14
C ALA A 270 34.62 15.95 -5.45
N ASP A 271 35.50 16.77 -5.98
CA ASP A 271 36.89 16.89 -5.48
C ASP A 271 36.94 17.24 -3.98
N ALA A 272 36.00 18.07 -3.51
CA ALA A 272 35.90 18.42 -2.09
C ALA A 272 35.54 17.19 -1.22
N THR A 273 34.65 16.34 -1.68
CA THR A 273 34.24 15.09 -1.00
C THR A 273 35.43 14.10 -0.97
N LEU A 274 36.12 13.90 -2.10
CA LEU A 274 37.26 13.03 -2.16
C LEU A 274 38.42 13.53 -1.26
N ARG A 275 38.74 14.83 -1.27
CA ARG A 275 39.75 15.41 -0.37
C ARG A 275 39.43 15.16 1.08
N ARG A 276 38.17 15.34 1.48
CA ARG A 276 37.73 15.09 2.85
C ARG A 276 37.85 13.60 3.23
N LEU A 277 37.40 12.67 2.38
CA LEU A 277 37.52 11.24 2.62
C LEU A 277 39.00 10.80 2.69
N LEU A 278 39.86 11.29 1.80
CA LEU A 278 41.30 11.02 1.80
C LEU A 278 42.02 11.68 2.97
N ALA A 279 41.50 12.76 3.57
CA ALA A 279 42.06 13.39 4.75
C ALA A 279 41.83 12.56 6.03
N SER A 280 40.93 11.59 6.00
CA SER A 280 40.77 10.65 7.13
C SER A 280 42.07 9.86 7.36
N ASP A 281 42.30 9.51 8.63
CA ASP A 281 43.36 8.56 9.01
C ASP A 281 42.78 7.19 9.40
N ASP A 282 41.45 7.01 9.26
CA ASP A 282 40.79 5.76 9.53
C ASP A 282 40.92 4.78 8.34
N PRO A 283 41.55 3.62 8.51
CA PRO A 283 41.69 2.61 7.47
C PRO A 283 40.34 2.10 6.96
N GLN A 284 39.29 2.13 7.79
CA GLN A 284 37.94 1.69 7.41
C GLN A 284 37.29 2.64 6.38
N VAL A 285 37.68 3.90 6.38
CA VAL A 285 37.30 4.89 5.36
C VAL A 285 38.24 4.85 4.17
N LEU A 286 39.57 4.87 4.43
CA LEU A 286 40.59 4.99 3.39
C LEU A 286 40.62 3.81 2.42
N VAL A 287 40.55 2.57 2.92
CA VAL A 287 40.64 1.38 2.07
C VAL A 287 39.51 1.32 1.04
N PRO A 288 38.21 1.50 1.41
CA PRO A 288 37.14 1.60 0.44
C PRO A 288 37.31 2.74 -0.58
N VAL A 289 37.74 3.91 -0.13
CA VAL A 289 37.96 5.08 -1.01
C VAL A 289 39.04 4.79 -2.05
N LEU A 290 40.19 4.29 -1.62
CA LEU A 290 41.33 3.98 -2.49
C LEU A 290 40.97 2.83 -3.46
N SER A 291 40.23 1.82 -3.00
CA SER A 291 39.75 0.74 -3.84
C SER A 291 38.78 1.27 -4.91
N ALA A 292 37.81 2.11 -4.53
CA ALA A 292 36.87 2.73 -5.45
C ALA A 292 37.57 3.66 -6.45
N MET A 293 38.58 4.44 -6.03
CA MET A 293 39.40 5.25 -6.95
C MET A 293 40.01 4.40 -8.06
N LYS A 294 40.51 3.22 -7.75
CA LYS A 294 41.06 2.34 -8.77
C LYS A 294 40.01 1.75 -9.68
N GLN A 295 38.87 1.31 -9.10
CA GLN A 295 37.85 0.55 -9.82
C GLN A 295 36.91 1.43 -10.62
N HIS A 296 36.48 2.55 -10.06
CA HIS A 296 35.40 3.35 -10.60
C HIS A 296 35.85 4.67 -11.22
N PHE A 297 36.87 5.34 -10.63
CA PHE A 297 37.34 6.67 -11.08
C PHE A 297 38.84 6.85 -11.06
N PRO A 298 39.61 6.02 -11.79
CA PRO A 298 41.07 6.07 -11.76
C PRO A 298 41.67 7.41 -12.24
N LYS A 299 40.92 8.14 -13.08
CA LYS A 299 41.33 9.46 -13.60
C LYS A 299 41.44 10.54 -12.51
N SER A 300 40.85 10.31 -11.32
CA SER A 300 40.99 11.26 -10.19
C SER A 300 42.32 11.12 -9.42
N ALA A 301 43.00 9.98 -9.50
CA ALA A 301 44.20 9.70 -8.74
C ALA A 301 45.32 10.74 -8.94
N PRO A 302 45.63 11.21 -10.18
CA PRO A 302 46.67 12.22 -10.38
C PRO A 302 46.44 13.55 -9.64
N PHE A 303 45.17 13.93 -9.46
CA PHE A 303 44.79 15.17 -8.75
C PHE A 303 45.07 15.10 -7.24
N HIS A 304 45.18 13.89 -6.68
CA HIS A 304 45.44 13.65 -5.27
C HIS A 304 46.81 13.05 -4.99
N LYS A 305 47.75 13.14 -5.94
CA LYS A 305 49.08 12.50 -5.91
C LYS A 305 49.85 12.78 -4.61
N LYS A 306 49.84 14.02 -4.12
CA LYS A 306 50.54 14.40 -2.87
C LYS A 306 50.01 13.53 -1.70
N ARG A 307 48.72 13.48 -1.49
CA ARG A 307 48.11 12.69 -0.39
C ARG A 307 48.35 11.19 -0.58
N LEU A 308 48.21 10.67 -1.80
CA LEU A 308 48.50 9.26 -2.10
C LEU A 308 49.95 8.87 -1.77
N THR A 309 50.91 9.79 -1.97
CA THR A 309 52.31 9.57 -1.57
C THR A 309 52.45 9.53 -0.05
N GLU A 310 51.83 10.46 0.69
CA GLU A 310 51.80 10.45 2.16
C GLU A 310 51.20 9.14 2.71
N LEU A 311 50.15 8.60 2.09
CA LEU A 311 49.51 7.35 2.50
C LEU A 311 50.39 6.10 2.32
N GLN A 312 51.52 6.18 1.59
CA GLN A 312 52.50 5.09 1.52
C GLN A 312 53.22 4.84 2.85
N GLU A 313 53.24 5.82 3.75
CA GLU A 313 53.80 5.73 5.10
C GLU A 313 52.74 5.49 6.19
N HIS A 314 51.50 5.28 5.81
CA HIS A 314 50.40 5.08 6.75
C HIS A 314 50.62 3.84 7.65
N PRO A 315 50.26 3.85 8.95
CA PRO A 315 50.45 2.73 9.86
C PRO A 315 49.79 1.43 9.39
N ALA A 316 48.60 1.51 8.79
CA ALA A 316 47.88 0.35 8.27
C ALA A 316 48.48 -0.15 6.94
N SER A 317 48.86 -1.43 6.88
CA SER A 317 49.48 -2.06 5.71
C SER A 317 48.60 -2.02 4.45
N ALA A 318 47.30 -2.24 4.60
CA ALA A 318 46.34 -2.17 3.48
C ALA A 318 46.33 -0.78 2.82
N VAL A 319 46.37 0.31 3.60
CA VAL A 319 46.41 1.68 3.09
C VAL A 319 47.73 1.94 2.36
N ARG A 320 48.88 1.49 2.91
CA ARG A 320 50.19 1.61 2.23
C ARG A 320 50.23 0.96 0.86
N VAL A 321 49.65 -0.24 0.76
CA VAL A 321 49.58 -0.98 -0.52
C VAL A 321 48.79 -0.17 -1.55
N TRP A 322 47.62 0.30 -1.18
CA TRP A 322 46.76 1.11 -2.06
C TRP A 322 47.42 2.44 -2.44
N GLY A 323 48.08 3.12 -1.48
CA GLY A 323 48.84 4.35 -1.74
C GLY A 323 49.91 4.15 -2.82
N ARG A 324 50.68 3.06 -2.77
CA ARG A 324 51.68 2.71 -3.81
C ARG A 324 51.02 2.41 -5.16
N VAL A 325 49.96 1.60 -5.18
CA VAL A 325 49.26 1.25 -6.42
C VAL A 325 48.71 2.49 -7.14
N LEU A 326 48.08 3.42 -6.40
CA LEU A 326 47.47 4.59 -7.00
C LEU A 326 48.46 5.72 -7.33
N SER A 327 49.62 5.78 -6.66
CA SER A 327 50.67 6.76 -6.99
C SER A 327 51.39 6.46 -8.30
N SER A 328 51.26 5.24 -8.81
CA SER A 328 51.86 4.80 -10.09
C SER A 328 51.00 5.14 -11.30
N PHE A 329 49.80 5.67 -11.09
CA PHE A 329 48.95 6.23 -12.14
C PHE A 329 49.27 7.69 -12.38
#